data_4491fc77f8162eb5810715913ab0a4d8
#
_entry.id   4491fc77f8162eb5810715913ab0a4d8
#
_cell.length_a   1.000
_cell.length_b   1.000
_cell.length_c   1.000
_cell.angle_alpha   90.00
_cell.angle_beta   90.00
_cell.angle_gamma   90.00
#
_symmetry.space_group_name_H-M   'P 1'
#
loop_
_entity.id
_entity.type
_entity.pdbx_description
1 polymer ?
#
loop_
_entity_poly.entity_id
_entity_poly.type
_entity_poly.pdbx_seq_one_letter_code
_entity_poly.pdbx_strand_id
1 'polypeptide(L)'
;MNYILKQFDEPLVKFSATTDTSEPEIQILWTNEEKAALLPLDLTLTPEGVSRWLRRRTIPKNRAYVHSLLAKCGLNLNRPLGIISVCKGLSLNDCYWVVEDGDTASFGKVNLYDNPFSNVLAELAFTGYGSSVRTSLLSSPEFTTNGMLRKCWRRMGGKVYLYKGGTEGAANTGNEPYSE
;
A
#
# COMPACT_ATOMS: atom_id res chain seq x y z
N MET A 1 -16.55 4.95 -9.00
CA MET A 1 -15.32 4.94 -9.81
C MET A 1 -14.96 3.50 -10.12
N ASN A 2 -14.36 3.21 -11.27
CA ASN A 2 -14.00 1.85 -11.66
C ASN A 2 -12.52 1.59 -11.46
N TYR A 3 -12.20 0.38 -10.99
CA TYR A 3 -10.85 -0.07 -10.69
C TYR A 3 -10.58 -1.44 -11.32
N ILE A 4 -9.31 -1.74 -11.54
CA ILE A 4 -8.84 -3.04 -12.00
C ILE A 4 -7.78 -3.56 -11.04
N LEU A 5 -8.03 -4.74 -10.45
CA LEU A 5 -7.02 -5.53 -9.76
C LEU A 5 -6.19 -6.27 -10.81
N LYS A 6 -4.88 -6.13 -10.73
CA LYS A 6 -3.90 -6.80 -11.61
C LYS A 6 -2.91 -7.64 -10.82
N GLN A 7 -2.39 -8.69 -11.48
CA GLN A 7 -1.15 -9.34 -11.09
C GLN A 7 -0.11 -9.04 -12.18
N PHE A 8 1.00 -8.39 -11.83
CA PHE A 8 1.86 -7.75 -12.82
C PHE A 8 1.02 -6.85 -13.74
N ASP A 9 1.08 -7.05 -15.07
CA ASP A 9 0.23 -6.31 -16.02
C ASP A 9 -1.05 -7.05 -16.42
N GLU A 10 -1.29 -8.26 -15.87
CA GLU A 10 -2.46 -9.07 -16.17
C GLU A 10 -3.70 -8.60 -15.39
N PRO A 11 -4.78 -8.16 -16.04
CA PRO A 11 -6.03 -7.79 -15.36
C PRO A 11 -6.77 -9.04 -14.88
N LEU A 12 -7.21 -9.03 -13.61
CA LEU A 12 -7.88 -10.15 -12.98
C LEU A 12 -9.33 -9.86 -12.59
N VAL A 13 -9.59 -8.70 -12.00
CA VAL A 13 -10.92 -8.32 -11.53
C VAL A 13 -11.16 -6.84 -11.83
N LYS A 14 -12.28 -6.53 -12.47
CA LYS A 14 -12.78 -5.17 -12.61
C LYS A 14 -13.95 -4.95 -11.66
N PHE A 15 -13.91 -3.88 -10.89
CA PHE A 15 -14.96 -3.54 -9.93
C PHE A 15 -15.21 -2.04 -9.89
N SER A 16 -16.43 -1.65 -9.55
CA SER A 16 -16.75 -0.27 -9.17
C SER A 16 -16.73 -0.11 -7.66
N ALA A 17 -16.43 1.08 -7.20
CA ALA A 17 -16.45 1.40 -5.78
C ALA A 17 -16.81 2.86 -5.53
N THR A 18 -17.50 3.12 -4.41
CA THR A 18 -17.68 4.47 -3.87
C THR A 18 -16.38 4.92 -3.20
N THR A 19 -15.92 6.14 -3.51
CA THR A 19 -14.56 6.57 -3.15
C THR A 19 -14.46 7.35 -1.84
N ASP A 20 -15.51 8.02 -1.43
CA ASP A 20 -15.48 9.03 -0.37
C ASP A 20 -16.08 8.54 0.96
N THR A 21 -15.91 7.25 1.23
CA THR A 21 -16.49 6.58 2.39
C THR A 21 -15.48 5.66 3.08
N SER A 22 -15.70 5.43 4.38
CA SER A 22 -14.90 4.48 5.17
C SER A 22 -15.22 3.02 4.82
N GLU A 23 -16.38 2.77 4.27
CA GLU A 23 -16.85 1.45 3.83
C GLU A 23 -17.30 1.56 2.38
N PRO A 24 -16.38 1.36 1.41
CA PRO A 24 -16.71 1.42 0.00
C PRO A 24 -17.75 0.37 -0.36
N GLU A 25 -18.82 0.78 -1.02
CA GLU A 25 -19.73 -0.15 -1.69
C GLU A 25 -19.04 -0.65 -2.96
N ILE A 26 -18.82 -1.96 -3.02
CA ILE A 26 -18.15 -2.63 -4.12
C ILE A 26 -19.17 -3.33 -4.99
N GLN A 27 -18.99 -3.21 -6.31
CA GLN A 27 -19.70 -4.04 -7.29
C GLN A 27 -18.66 -4.67 -8.23
N ILE A 28 -18.63 -5.99 -8.31
CA ILE A 28 -17.79 -6.71 -9.26
C ILE A 28 -18.44 -6.60 -10.64
N LEU A 29 -17.69 -6.05 -11.60
CA LEU A 29 -18.14 -5.80 -12.96
C LEU A 29 -17.69 -6.90 -13.92
N TRP A 30 -16.49 -7.45 -13.68
CA TRP A 30 -15.89 -8.48 -14.52
C TRP A 30 -14.79 -9.23 -13.76
N THR A 31 -14.63 -10.49 -14.09
CA THR A 31 -13.55 -11.36 -13.61
C THR A 31 -12.91 -12.09 -14.78
N ASN A 32 -11.60 -12.28 -14.72
CA ASN A 32 -10.87 -13.05 -15.72
C ASN A 32 -10.93 -14.54 -15.36
N GLU A 33 -11.92 -15.25 -15.87
CA GLU A 33 -12.13 -16.67 -15.56
C GLU A 33 -10.98 -17.56 -16.06
N GLU A 34 -10.37 -17.21 -17.20
CA GLU A 34 -9.22 -17.95 -17.76
C GLU A 34 -7.98 -17.85 -16.87
N LYS A 35 -7.89 -16.79 -16.06
CA LYS A 35 -6.78 -16.49 -15.15
C LYS A 35 -7.17 -16.64 -13.68
N ALA A 36 -8.22 -17.37 -13.38
CA ALA A 36 -8.71 -17.55 -12.00
C ALA A 36 -7.63 -18.10 -11.05
N ALA A 37 -6.71 -18.92 -11.55
CA ALA A 37 -5.57 -19.44 -10.76
C ALA A 37 -4.55 -18.36 -10.35
N LEU A 38 -4.59 -17.17 -10.95
CA LEU A 38 -3.72 -16.04 -10.61
C LEU A 38 -4.31 -15.12 -9.54
N LEU A 39 -5.54 -15.35 -9.11
CA LEU A 39 -6.16 -14.53 -8.06
C LEU A 39 -5.41 -14.65 -6.73
N PRO A 40 -5.37 -13.58 -5.92
CA PRO A 40 -4.80 -13.67 -4.58
C PRO A 40 -5.52 -14.76 -3.77
N LEU A 41 -4.75 -15.61 -3.09
CA LEU A 41 -5.31 -16.72 -2.30
C LEU A 41 -6.24 -16.27 -1.18
N ASP A 42 -6.06 -15.06 -0.68
CA ASP A 42 -6.88 -14.46 0.39
C ASP A 42 -8.01 -13.57 -0.13
N LEU A 43 -8.24 -13.54 -1.46
CA LEU A 43 -9.33 -12.81 -2.09
C LEU A 43 -10.55 -13.72 -2.31
N THR A 44 -11.67 -13.35 -1.70
CA THR A 44 -12.97 -13.93 -2.06
C THR A 44 -13.66 -13.02 -3.08
N LEU A 45 -14.12 -13.57 -4.19
CA LEU A 45 -14.80 -12.83 -5.26
C LEU A 45 -16.27 -12.49 -4.86
N THR A 46 -16.40 -11.71 -3.80
CA THR A 46 -17.63 -11.06 -3.35
C THR A 46 -17.37 -9.59 -3.08
N PRO A 47 -18.37 -8.72 -3.09
CA PRO A 47 -18.18 -7.30 -2.73
C PRO A 47 -17.45 -7.10 -1.39
N GLU A 48 -17.84 -7.86 -0.36
CA GLU A 48 -17.23 -7.82 0.97
C GLU A 48 -15.80 -8.38 0.97
N GLY A 49 -15.55 -9.43 0.16
CA GLY A 49 -14.23 -10.02 -0.01
C GLY A 49 -13.26 -9.05 -0.65
N VAL A 50 -13.65 -8.38 -1.72
CA VAL A 50 -12.85 -7.34 -2.38
C VAL A 50 -12.62 -6.16 -1.44
N SER A 51 -13.64 -5.66 -0.75
CA SER A 51 -13.50 -4.59 0.24
C SER A 51 -12.51 -4.96 1.34
N ARG A 52 -12.60 -6.17 1.89
CA ARG A 52 -11.67 -6.68 2.92
C ARG A 52 -10.25 -6.77 2.40
N TRP A 53 -10.06 -7.28 1.19
CA TRP A 53 -8.75 -7.39 0.54
C TRP A 53 -8.12 -6.01 0.34
N LEU A 54 -8.85 -5.03 -0.16
CA LEU A 54 -8.39 -3.65 -0.33
C LEU A 54 -7.94 -3.01 0.99
N ARG A 55 -8.69 -3.23 2.08
CA ARG A 55 -8.31 -2.70 3.40
C ARG A 55 -6.99 -3.28 3.92
N ARG A 56 -6.69 -4.54 3.61
CA ARG A 56 -5.39 -5.16 3.95
C ARG A 56 -4.24 -4.59 3.13
N ARG A 57 -4.53 -3.90 2.04
CA ARG A 57 -3.56 -3.22 1.17
C ARG A 57 -3.34 -1.77 1.56
N THR A 58 -3.76 -1.37 2.75
CA THR A 58 -3.52 -0.05 3.32
C THR A 58 -2.84 -0.15 4.67
N ILE A 59 -2.25 0.96 5.10
CA ILE A 59 -1.55 1.05 6.38
C ILE A 59 -2.49 0.75 7.56
N PRO A 60 -2.09 -0.06 8.56
CA PRO A 60 -2.90 -0.36 9.73
C PRO A 60 -3.23 0.89 10.56
N LYS A 61 -4.47 0.98 11.04
CA LYS A 61 -4.98 2.12 11.82
C LYS A 61 -4.20 2.40 13.11
N ASN A 62 -3.64 1.35 13.70
CA ASN A 62 -2.90 1.39 14.96
C ASN A 62 -1.38 1.50 14.79
N ARG A 63 -0.90 1.74 13.56
CA ARG A 63 0.53 1.94 13.32
C ARG A 63 0.99 3.29 13.89
N ALA A 64 2.18 3.29 14.51
CA ALA A 64 2.81 4.52 14.98
C ALA A 64 2.91 5.55 13.83
N TYR A 65 2.58 6.80 14.14
CA TYR A 65 2.63 7.96 13.23
C TYR A 65 1.72 7.89 12.00
N VAL A 66 0.78 6.95 11.93
CA VAL A 66 -0.10 6.78 10.76
C VAL A 66 -0.86 8.07 10.41
N HIS A 67 -1.37 8.78 11.42
CA HIS A 67 -2.09 10.05 11.21
C HIS A 67 -1.19 11.15 10.63
N SER A 68 0.03 11.29 11.16
CA SER A 68 1.02 12.25 10.64
C SER A 68 1.40 11.92 9.20
N LEU A 69 1.71 10.64 8.91
CA LEU A 69 2.08 10.19 7.58
C LEU A 69 0.97 10.50 6.57
N LEU A 70 -0.25 10.09 6.85
CA LEU A 70 -1.37 10.29 5.92
C LEU A 70 -1.75 11.76 5.76
N ALA A 71 -1.77 12.55 6.85
CA ALA A 71 -2.08 13.97 6.79
C ALA A 71 -1.06 14.74 5.93
N LYS A 72 0.23 14.43 6.05
CA LYS A 72 1.29 15.04 5.23
C LYS A 72 1.21 14.67 3.75
N CYS A 73 0.55 13.56 3.44
CA CYS A 73 0.26 13.13 2.07
C CYS A 73 -1.12 13.61 1.56
N GLY A 74 -1.87 14.38 2.35
CA GLY A 74 -3.24 14.79 2.02
C GLY A 74 -4.24 13.63 2.00
N LEU A 75 -3.92 12.53 2.70
CA LEU A 75 -4.72 11.32 2.75
C LEU A 75 -5.47 11.18 4.08
N ASN A 76 -6.54 10.39 4.06
CA ASN A 76 -7.36 10.13 5.24
C ASN A 76 -7.44 8.62 5.51
N LEU A 77 -7.15 8.24 6.75
CA LEU A 77 -7.19 6.85 7.22
C LEU A 77 -8.56 6.18 7.03
N ASN A 78 -9.63 6.96 7.12
CA ASN A 78 -11.00 6.49 6.94
C ASN A 78 -11.45 6.43 5.47
N ARG A 79 -10.55 6.67 4.52
CA ARG A 79 -10.82 6.60 3.08
C ARG A 79 -9.84 5.64 2.40
N PRO A 80 -10.03 4.32 2.53
CA PRO A 80 -9.06 3.33 2.04
C PRO A 80 -8.82 3.43 0.54
N LEU A 81 -9.84 3.73 -0.26
CA LEU A 81 -9.67 3.90 -1.70
C LEU A 81 -8.89 5.16 -2.06
N GLY A 82 -8.95 6.22 -1.25
CA GLY A 82 -8.08 7.38 -1.41
C GLY A 82 -6.61 7.05 -1.19
N ILE A 83 -6.30 6.14 -0.26
CA ILE A 83 -4.94 5.63 -0.05
C ILE A 83 -4.54 4.73 -1.23
N ILE A 84 -5.41 3.81 -1.65
CA ILE A 84 -5.18 2.89 -2.77
C ILE A 84 -4.94 3.65 -4.08
N SER A 85 -5.69 4.71 -4.37
CA SER A 85 -5.51 5.49 -5.60
C SER A 85 -4.10 6.08 -5.73
N VAL A 86 -3.47 6.37 -4.60
CA VAL A 86 -2.12 6.92 -4.53
C VAL A 86 -1.05 5.85 -4.51
N CYS A 87 -1.15 4.86 -3.60
CA CYS A 87 -0.14 3.80 -3.45
C CYS A 87 -0.38 2.59 -4.36
N LYS A 88 -1.49 2.58 -5.10
CA LYS A 88 -1.94 1.48 -5.97
C LYS A 88 -2.03 0.13 -5.26
N GLY A 89 -2.04 0.12 -3.93
CA GLY A 89 -2.00 -1.10 -3.12
C GLY A 89 -0.74 -1.94 -3.32
N LEU A 90 0.34 -1.37 -3.84
CA LEU A 90 1.61 -2.05 -4.08
C LEU A 90 2.23 -2.52 -2.77
N SER A 91 2.79 -3.73 -2.77
CA SER A 91 3.45 -4.35 -1.62
C SER A 91 4.79 -4.95 -2.01
N LEU A 92 5.70 -5.10 -1.04
CA LEU A 92 6.93 -5.89 -1.20
C LEU A 92 6.70 -7.40 -1.04
N ASN A 93 5.49 -7.82 -0.66
CA ASN A 93 5.19 -9.23 -0.38
C ASN A 93 4.63 -9.98 -1.60
N ASP A 94 4.17 -9.25 -2.61
CA ASP A 94 3.53 -9.85 -3.80
C ASP A 94 3.54 -8.88 -5.00
N CYS A 95 2.97 -9.32 -6.11
CA CYS A 95 2.90 -8.60 -7.38
C CYS A 95 1.48 -8.09 -7.74
N TYR A 96 0.58 -8.05 -6.74
CA TYR A 96 -0.77 -7.52 -6.94
C TYR A 96 -0.83 -6.01 -6.71
N TRP A 97 -1.66 -5.36 -7.50
CA TRP A 97 -1.90 -3.91 -7.40
C TRP A 97 -3.24 -3.52 -8.01
N VAL A 98 -3.67 -2.30 -7.73
CA VAL A 98 -4.97 -1.79 -8.17
C VAL A 98 -4.77 -0.48 -8.91
N VAL A 99 -5.38 -0.35 -10.06
CA VAL A 99 -5.39 0.87 -10.87
C VAL A 99 -6.81 1.34 -11.13
N GLU A 100 -6.97 2.64 -11.37
CA GLU A 100 -8.20 3.17 -11.93
C GLU A 100 -8.37 2.66 -13.37
N ASP A 101 -9.62 2.43 -13.76
CA ASP A 101 -9.94 2.02 -15.14
C ASP A 101 -9.53 3.14 -16.10
N GLY A 102 -8.69 2.81 -17.08
CA GLY A 102 -8.07 3.77 -17.99
C GLY A 102 -6.65 4.21 -17.60
N ASP A 103 -6.15 3.85 -16.42
CA ASP A 103 -4.73 4.06 -16.06
C ASP A 103 -3.84 3.17 -16.95
N THR A 104 -2.89 3.78 -17.65
CA THR A 104 -1.96 3.11 -18.58
C THR A 104 -0.63 2.71 -17.94
N ALA A 105 -0.49 2.88 -16.62
CA ALA A 105 0.72 2.48 -15.91
C ALA A 105 0.99 0.98 -16.07
N SER A 106 2.26 0.62 -16.25
CA SER A 106 2.74 -0.77 -16.24
C SER A 106 3.38 -1.10 -14.90
N PHE A 107 3.31 -2.37 -14.48
CA PHE A 107 3.88 -2.84 -13.23
C PHE A 107 5.39 -2.55 -13.14
N GLY A 108 6.13 -2.75 -14.22
CA GLY A 108 7.57 -2.49 -14.27
C GLY A 108 7.95 -1.05 -13.91
N LYS A 109 7.08 -0.08 -14.19
CA LYS A 109 7.33 1.35 -13.90
C LYS A 109 6.98 1.79 -12.49
N VAL A 110 6.15 1.01 -11.77
CA VAL A 110 5.60 1.45 -10.48
C VAL A 110 5.89 0.48 -9.33
N ASN A 111 6.29 -0.76 -9.61
CA ASN A 111 6.53 -1.78 -8.60
C ASN A 111 7.58 -1.34 -7.56
N LEU A 112 7.53 -1.95 -6.37
CA LEU A 112 8.42 -1.63 -5.27
C LEU A 112 9.74 -2.43 -5.29
N TYR A 113 9.90 -3.37 -6.23
CA TYR A 113 11.12 -4.18 -6.35
C TYR A 113 12.22 -3.44 -7.10
N ASP A 114 11.86 -2.75 -8.20
CA ASP A 114 12.81 -2.13 -9.11
C ASP A 114 12.89 -0.62 -8.95
N ASN A 115 11.88 0.01 -8.35
CA ASN A 115 11.77 1.46 -8.27
C ASN A 115 12.27 1.99 -6.91
N PRO A 116 12.82 3.22 -6.87
CA PRO A 116 13.34 3.81 -5.64
C PRO A 116 12.23 4.12 -4.64
N PHE A 117 12.54 4.02 -3.34
CA PHE A 117 11.64 4.43 -2.27
C PHE A 117 11.78 5.93 -1.96
N SER A 118 10.68 6.54 -1.50
CA SER A 118 10.69 7.91 -1.03
C SER A 118 11.36 8.02 0.34
N ASN A 119 12.49 8.70 0.41
CA ASN A 119 13.18 8.98 1.68
C ASN A 119 12.34 9.87 2.61
N VAL A 120 11.58 10.80 2.06
CA VAL A 120 10.70 11.69 2.85
C VAL A 120 9.57 10.89 3.51
N LEU A 121 8.96 9.95 2.78
CA LEU A 121 7.94 9.07 3.36
C LEU A 121 8.52 8.12 4.41
N ALA A 122 9.72 7.60 4.20
CA ALA A 122 10.39 6.77 5.17
C ALA A 122 10.69 7.54 6.47
N GLU A 123 11.13 8.80 6.38
CA GLU A 123 11.35 9.67 7.54
C GLU A 123 10.04 9.94 8.29
N LEU A 124 8.98 10.34 7.58
CA LEU A 124 7.65 10.54 8.16
C LEU A 124 7.12 9.26 8.86
N ALA A 125 7.29 8.10 8.24
CA ALA A 125 6.82 6.83 8.79
C ALA A 125 7.59 6.41 10.04
N PHE A 126 8.85 6.81 10.17
CA PHE A 126 9.71 6.42 11.28
C PHE A 126 9.70 7.43 12.44
N THR A 127 9.64 8.72 12.14
CA THR A 127 9.76 9.80 13.15
C THR A 127 8.43 10.51 13.43
N GLY A 128 7.48 10.44 12.53
CA GLY A 128 6.24 11.24 12.57
C GLY A 128 6.44 12.70 12.10
N TYR A 129 7.65 13.09 11.77
CA TYR A 129 8.01 14.44 11.36
C TYR A 129 8.54 14.48 9.94
N GLY A 130 8.30 15.56 9.23
CA GLY A 130 8.80 15.79 7.87
C GLY A 130 7.94 16.76 7.08
N SER A 131 8.36 17.05 5.87
CA SER A 131 7.66 17.94 4.96
C SER A 131 6.43 17.27 4.36
N SER A 132 5.46 18.07 3.92
CA SER A 132 4.33 17.57 3.13
C SER A 132 4.81 16.98 1.80
N VAL A 133 4.18 15.91 1.36
CA VAL A 133 4.55 15.17 0.16
C VAL A 133 3.45 15.32 -0.88
N ARG A 134 3.81 15.62 -2.13
CA ARG A 134 2.85 15.65 -3.23
C ARG A 134 2.40 14.23 -3.60
N THR A 135 1.11 14.03 -3.73
CA THR A 135 0.49 12.72 -3.99
C THR A 135 0.91 12.03 -5.29
N SER A 136 1.43 12.78 -6.27
CA SER A 136 1.86 12.23 -7.56
C SER A 136 3.15 11.37 -7.52
N LEU A 137 3.81 11.25 -6.36
CA LEU A 137 5.13 10.61 -6.22
C LEU A 137 5.15 9.50 -5.16
N LEU A 138 4.02 8.90 -4.80
CA LEU A 138 3.89 8.07 -3.61
C LEU A 138 4.05 6.56 -3.83
N SER A 139 4.89 6.11 -4.76
CA SER A 139 5.34 4.71 -4.79
C SER A 139 6.22 4.45 -3.57
N SER A 140 5.65 3.86 -2.53
CA SER A 140 6.36 3.61 -1.28
C SER A 140 5.75 2.41 -0.55
N PRO A 141 6.57 1.49 0.00
CA PRO A 141 6.09 0.37 0.80
C PRO A 141 5.47 0.81 2.14
N GLU A 142 5.64 2.07 2.54
CA GLU A 142 5.13 2.60 3.82
C GLU A 142 3.62 2.51 3.93
N PHE A 143 2.87 2.62 2.83
CA PHE A 143 1.40 2.57 2.82
C PHE A 143 0.82 1.18 2.96
N THR A 144 1.61 0.11 2.79
CA THR A 144 1.15 -1.28 2.81
C THR A 144 1.88 -2.15 3.82
N THR A 145 2.79 -1.57 4.61
CA THR A 145 3.56 -2.30 5.61
C THR A 145 2.76 -2.51 6.89
N ASN A 146 2.63 -3.75 7.30
CA ASN A 146 1.89 -4.15 8.49
C ASN A 146 2.65 -3.93 9.81
N GLY A 147 1.91 -3.99 10.92
CA GLY A 147 2.40 -3.94 12.29
C GLY A 147 2.38 -2.54 12.91
N MET A 148 2.33 -2.49 14.24
CA MET A 148 2.04 -1.27 15.03
C MET A 148 3.26 -0.38 15.27
N LEU A 149 4.45 -0.95 15.41
CA LEU A 149 5.65 -0.20 15.75
C LEU A 149 6.09 0.72 14.62
N ARG A 150 6.76 1.82 14.98
CA ARG A 150 7.39 2.68 13.99
C ARG A 150 8.41 1.90 13.17
N LYS A 151 8.37 2.09 11.87
CA LYS A 151 9.27 1.42 10.92
C LYS A 151 9.31 2.16 9.61
N CYS A 152 10.38 1.97 8.88
CA CYS A 152 10.47 2.46 7.50
C CYS A 152 11.36 1.56 6.65
N TRP A 153 11.15 1.65 5.36
CA TRP A 153 11.94 0.94 4.37
C TRP A 153 13.00 1.85 3.77
N ARG A 154 14.18 1.31 3.57
CA ARG A 154 15.29 1.99 2.90
C ARG A 154 15.90 1.07 1.85
N ARG A 155 16.31 1.66 0.73
CA ARG A 155 17.10 0.97 -0.28
C ARG A 155 18.50 1.56 -0.29
N MET A 156 19.50 0.73 -0.02
CA MET A 156 20.91 1.14 0.07
C MET A 156 21.80 0.07 -0.60
N GLY A 157 22.70 0.49 -1.49
CA GLY A 157 23.62 -0.42 -2.18
C GLY A 157 22.94 -1.58 -2.92
N GLY A 158 21.75 -1.35 -3.49
CA GLY A 158 20.97 -2.37 -4.19
C GLY A 158 20.18 -3.33 -3.27
N LYS A 159 20.32 -3.19 -1.95
CA LYS A 159 19.58 -4.00 -0.96
C LYS A 159 18.46 -3.21 -0.31
N VAL A 160 17.43 -3.92 0.12
CA VAL A 160 16.25 -3.37 0.81
C VAL A 160 16.33 -3.69 2.30
N TYR A 161 16.14 -2.69 3.14
CA TYR A 161 16.22 -2.80 4.60
C TYR A 161 14.93 -2.30 5.25
N LEU A 162 14.44 -3.04 6.25
CA LEU A 162 13.36 -2.59 7.12
C LEU A 162 13.95 -2.12 8.45
N TYR A 163 13.87 -0.83 8.73
CA TYR A 163 14.21 -0.25 10.02
C TYR A 163 13.00 -0.32 10.95
N LYS A 164 13.18 -0.90 12.14
CA LYS A 164 12.14 -0.96 13.18
C LYS A 164 12.61 -0.20 14.41
N GLY A 165 11.74 0.61 15.00
CA GLY A 165 11.98 1.22 16.31
C GLY A 165 11.41 0.34 17.41
N GLY A 166 12.06 0.36 18.58
CA GLY A 166 11.57 -0.30 19.78
C GLY A 166 10.35 0.39 20.38
N THR A 167 9.71 -0.26 21.36
CA THR A 167 8.70 0.36 22.22
C THR A 167 9.36 1.36 23.16
N GLU A 168 8.67 2.48 23.47
CA GLU A 168 9.11 3.38 24.54
C GLU A 168 9.27 2.60 25.87
N GLY A 169 10.45 2.66 26.47
CA GLY A 169 10.75 1.96 27.73
C GLY A 169 11.57 0.68 27.60
N ALA A 170 11.80 0.14 26.40
CA ALA A 170 12.77 -0.93 26.21
C ALA A 170 14.18 -0.31 26.01
N ALA A 171 14.95 -0.25 27.08
CA ALA A 171 16.37 0.07 26.99
C ALA A 171 17.02 -0.95 26.03
N ASN A 172 17.70 -0.44 24.98
CA ASN A 172 18.53 -1.23 24.05
C ASN A 172 17.85 -2.20 23.06
N THR A 173 16.80 -1.81 22.39
CA THR A 173 16.55 -2.39 21.07
C THR A 173 17.20 -1.47 20.04
N GLY A 174 18.44 -1.75 19.71
CA GLY A 174 19.13 -1.09 18.59
C GLY A 174 18.31 -1.23 17.32
N ASN A 175 18.40 -0.22 16.46
CA ASN A 175 17.83 -0.31 15.11
C ASN A 175 18.65 -1.38 14.36
N GLU A 176 18.20 -2.62 14.40
CA GLU A 176 18.79 -3.66 13.55
C GLU A 176 18.16 -3.56 12.16
N PRO A 177 18.97 -3.37 11.11
CA PRO A 177 18.49 -3.50 9.75
C PRO A 177 18.19 -4.98 9.47
N TYR A 178 17.00 -5.26 8.96
CA TYR A 178 16.67 -6.57 8.41
C TYR A 178 16.97 -6.54 6.91
N SER A 179 17.82 -7.43 6.45
CA SER A 179 17.97 -7.73 5.03
C SER A 179 17.10 -8.94 4.70
N GLU A 180 16.15 -8.80 3.80
CA GLU A 180 15.54 -9.91 3.09
C GLU A 180 16.33 -10.22 1.81
#